data_1e99a8340e46a8fb22fd884298a9f05e
#
_entry.id   1e99a8340e46a8fb22fd884298a9f05e
#
_cell.length_a   1.000
_cell.length_b   1.000
_cell.length_c   1.000
_cell.angle_alpha   90.00
_cell.angle_beta   90.00
_cell.angle_gamma   90.00
#
_symmetry.space_group_name_H-M   'P 1'
#
loop_
_entity.id
_entity.type
_entity.pdbx_description
1 polymer ?
#
loop_
_entity_poly.entity_id
_entity_poly.type
_entity_poly.pdbx_seq_one_letter_code
_entity_poly.pdbx_strand_id
1 'polypeptide(L)'
;MGAGIRLGLSPRLAESQDDQAAAMRPRPGDLLVREGDETRTPLTPADIVADGKPTVAWAMDPDGKIVRNASRFNKLVVVRVGAGDDAVFANTAICTHDGCDVTDWLGDEHVLSCPCHYSKFDPKDGGRVISGPAPRALPSLPLTVTNGRLVVARPFTSRVGFESQ
;
A
#
# COMPACT_ATOMS: atom_id res chain seq x y z
N MET A 1 -57.91 6.81 -22.05
CA MET A 1 -57.02 5.67 -21.84
C MET A 1 -55.58 6.18 -21.89
N GLY A 2 -54.99 6.48 -20.73
CA GLY A 2 -53.61 6.99 -20.63
C GLY A 2 -52.72 5.87 -20.10
N ALA A 3 -51.82 5.34 -20.96
CA ALA A 3 -50.81 4.41 -20.54
C ALA A 3 -49.63 5.20 -19.93
N GLY A 4 -49.50 5.16 -18.61
CA GLY A 4 -48.36 5.71 -17.90
C GLY A 4 -47.14 4.84 -18.07
N ILE A 5 -46.12 5.31 -18.79
CA ILE A 5 -44.79 4.68 -18.86
C ILE A 5 -44.13 4.92 -17.51
N ARG A 6 -44.01 3.90 -16.68
CA ARG A 6 -43.14 3.88 -15.50
C ARG A 6 -41.70 3.72 -16.00
N LEU A 7 -40.94 4.80 -16.04
CA LEU A 7 -39.48 4.73 -16.12
C LEU A 7 -38.98 4.09 -14.83
N GLY A 8 -38.58 2.82 -14.94
CA GLY A 8 -37.90 2.12 -13.86
C GLY A 8 -36.51 2.72 -13.67
N LEU A 9 -36.36 3.59 -12.69
CA LEU A 9 -35.04 3.94 -12.14
C LEU A 9 -34.50 2.66 -11.48
N SER A 10 -33.53 2.04 -12.13
CA SER A 10 -32.73 1.00 -11.46
C SER A 10 -32.09 1.65 -10.23
N PRO A 11 -32.29 1.09 -9.02
CA PRO A 11 -31.57 1.59 -7.87
C PRO A 11 -30.07 1.36 -8.13
N ARG A 12 -29.29 2.44 -8.24
CA ARG A 12 -27.87 2.37 -8.02
C ARG A 12 -27.73 1.80 -6.63
N LEU A 13 -27.12 0.59 -6.53
CA LEU A 13 -26.73 0.01 -5.25
C LEU A 13 -25.86 1.07 -4.58
N ALA A 14 -26.34 1.69 -3.52
CA ALA A 14 -25.55 2.60 -2.72
C ALA A 14 -24.38 1.77 -2.16
N GLU A 15 -23.14 2.17 -2.45
CA GLU A 15 -21.96 1.57 -1.82
C GLU A 15 -22.15 1.64 -0.31
N SER A 16 -21.89 0.54 0.38
CA SER A 16 -21.98 0.51 1.83
C SER A 16 -20.94 1.47 2.43
N GLN A 17 -21.18 1.94 3.65
CA GLN A 17 -20.19 2.77 4.36
C GLN A 17 -18.85 2.03 4.52
N ASP A 18 -18.90 0.70 4.66
CA ASP A 18 -17.73 -0.16 4.76
C ASP A 18 -16.94 -0.21 3.45
N ASP A 19 -17.63 -0.28 2.29
CA ASP A 19 -16.96 -0.25 0.98
C ASP A 19 -16.26 1.08 0.74
N GLN A 20 -16.92 2.19 1.10
CA GLN A 20 -16.31 3.53 1.03
C GLN A 20 -15.10 3.64 1.95
N ALA A 21 -15.20 3.14 3.19
CA ALA A 21 -14.10 3.14 4.16
C ALA A 21 -12.93 2.26 3.69
N ALA A 22 -13.21 1.11 3.05
CA ALA A 22 -12.20 0.22 2.48
C ALA A 22 -11.46 0.85 1.27
N ALA A 23 -12.09 1.78 0.56
CA ALA A 23 -11.46 2.51 -0.54
C ALA A 23 -10.62 3.71 -0.07
N MET A 24 -10.80 4.18 1.16
CA MET A 24 -10.05 5.33 1.69
C MET A 24 -8.56 5.05 1.81
N ARG A 25 -7.75 6.09 1.66
CA ARG A 25 -6.30 6.01 1.85
C ARG A 25 -5.91 5.60 3.27
N PRO A 26 -4.76 4.92 3.44
CA PRO A 26 -4.17 4.71 4.77
C PRO A 26 -4.09 5.99 5.57
N ARG A 27 -4.37 5.91 6.87
CA ARG A 27 -4.40 7.05 7.79
C ARG A 27 -3.48 6.80 8.99
N PRO A 28 -2.99 7.86 9.65
CA PRO A 28 -2.32 7.72 10.94
C PRO A 28 -3.17 6.91 11.92
N GLY A 29 -2.53 5.94 12.58
CA GLY A 29 -3.17 5.01 13.50
C GLY A 29 -3.62 3.69 12.87
N ASP A 30 -3.73 3.58 11.55
CA ASP A 30 -4.03 2.32 10.90
C ASP A 30 -2.91 1.29 11.17
N LEU A 31 -3.30 0.04 11.36
CA LEU A 31 -2.40 -1.11 11.50
C LEU A 31 -2.05 -1.67 10.11
N LEU A 32 -0.95 -2.40 10.00
CA LEU A 32 -0.67 -3.15 8.77
C LEU A 32 -1.07 -4.61 8.93
N VAL A 33 -1.67 -5.18 7.88
CA VAL A 33 -2.01 -6.60 7.77
C VAL A 33 -1.49 -7.16 6.46
N ARG A 34 -1.12 -8.44 6.44
CA ARG A 34 -0.63 -9.13 5.25
C ARG A 34 -1.74 -9.30 4.22
N GLU A 35 -1.43 -9.14 2.95
CA GLU A 35 -2.36 -9.49 1.87
C GLU A 35 -2.74 -10.98 1.95
N GLY A 36 -4.05 -11.27 1.85
CA GLY A 36 -4.58 -12.63 1.92
C GLY A 36 -4.66 -13.24 3.31
N ASP A 37 -4.30 -12.51 4.37
CA ASP A 37 -4.50 -12.96 5.75
C ASP A 37 -5.95 -12.72 6.19
N GLU A 38 -6.76 -13.77 6.15
CA GLU A 38 -8.18 -13.72 6.57
C GLU A 38 -8.32 -13.46 8.08
N THR A 39 -7.29 -13.78 8.87
CA THR A 39 -7.30 -13.54 10.32
C THR A 39 -7.08 -12.07 10.66
N ARG A 40 -6.60 -11.28 9.70
CA ARG A 40 -6.29 -9.85 9.86
C ARG A 40 -5.35 -9.57 11.03
N THR A 41 -4.38 -10.43 11.21
CA THR A 41 -3.38 -10.30 12.28
C THR A 41 -2.47 -9.09 12.01
N PRO A 42 -2.40 -8.10 12.92
CA PRO A 42 -1.52 -6.96 12.74
C PRO A 42 -0.05 -7.38 12.66
N LEU A 43 0.65 -6.88 11.65
CA LEU A 43 2.06 -7.15 11.44
C LEU A 43 2.93 -6.49 12.51
N THR A 44 3.96 -7.21 12.90
CA THR A 44 5.07 -6.75 13.75
C THR A 44 6.34 -6.60 12.90
N PRO A 45 7.38 -5.88 13.36
CA PRO A 45 8.66 -5.85 12.65
C PRO A 45 9.25 -7.24 12.40
N ALA A 46 9.05 -8.17 13.33
CA ALA A 46 9.57 -9.55 13.21
C ALA A 46 8.90 -10.37 12.10
N ASP A 47 7.68 -9.99 11.69
CA ASP A 47 6.96 -10.64 10.57
C ASP A 47 7.53 -10.28 9.20
N ILE A 48 8.37 -9.25 9.13
CA ILE A 48 9.03 -8.82 7.92
C ILE A 48 10.45 -9.41 7.90
N VAL A 49 10.70 -10.31 6.96
CA VAL A 49 12.00 -10.97 6.84
C VAL A 49 13.07 -9.94 6.50
N ALA A 50 14.13 -9.87 7.32
CA ALA A 50 15.24 -8.94 7.08
C ALA A 50 15.94 -9.28 5.76
N ASP A 51 16.12 -8.27 4.92
CA ASP A 51 16.72 -8.37 3.59
C ASP A 51 16.10 -9.44 2.69
N GLY A 52 14.87 -9.84 3.02
CA GLY A 52 14.11 -10.85 2.30
C GLY A 52 13.11 -10.26 1.31
N LYS A 53 12.36 -11.16 0.69
CA LYS A 53 11.29 -10.80 -0.25
C LYS A 53 10.30 -9.81 0.40
N PRO A 54 9.86 -8.77 -0.33
CA PRO A 54 8.87 -7.82 0.18
C PRO A 54 7.58 -8.51 0.65
N THR A 55 7.05 -8.03 1.75
CA THR A 55 5.73 -8.41 2.22
C THR A 55 4.70 -7.48 1.59
N VAL A 56 3.73 -8.04 0.89
CA VAL A 56 2.57 -7.27 0.41
C VAL A 56 1.58 -7.10 1.55
N ALA A 57 1.13 -5.88 1.78
CA ALA A 57 0.29 -5.53 2.92
C ALA A 57 -0.78 -4.50 2.56
N TRP A 58 -1.75 -4.39 3.45
CA TRP A 58 -2.80 -3.37 3.44
C TRP A 58 -2.84 -2.66 4.79
N ALA A 59 -3.29 -1.42 4.79
CA ALA A 59 -3.65 -0.75 6.04
C ALA A 59 -5.03 -1.23 6.53
N MET A 60 -5.20 -1.28 7.83
CA MET A 60 -6.44 -1.67 8.50
C MET A 60 -6.74 -0.67 9.63
N ASP A 61 -7.99 -0.32 9.82
CA ASP A 61 -8.38 0.58 10.90
C ASP A 61 -7.98 0.00 12.29
N PRO A 62 -7.80 0.85 13.31
CA PRO A 62 -7.34 0.39 14.62
C PRO A 62 -8.29 -0.61 15.29
N ASP A 63 -9.57 -0.56 14.96
CA ASP A 63 -10.60 -1.46 15.49
C ASP A 63 -10.60 -2.84 14.78
N GLY A 64 -9.77 -2.99 13.73
CA GLY A 64 -9.62 -4.24 12.98
C GLY A 64 -10.82 -4.61 12.10
N LYS A 65 -11.74 -3.69 11.86
CA LYS A 65 -12.97 -3.95 11.12
C LYS A 65 -12.82 -3.75 9.63
N ILE A 66 -12.15 -2.69 9.22
CA ILE A 66 -12.03 -2.28 7.82
C ILE A 66 -10.58 -2.41 7.36
N VAL A 67 -10.35 -3.28 6.39
CA VAL A 67 -9.09 -3.34 5.63
C VAL A 67 -9.23 -2.43 4.41
N ARG A 68 -8.27 -1.53 4.19
CA ARG A 68 -8.31 -0.54 3.10
C ARG A 68 -7.83 -1.14 1.77
N ASN A 69 -8.48 -2.20 1.31
CA ASN A 69 -8.08 -2.97 0.13
C ASN A 69 -9.04 -2.83 -1.07
N ALA A 70 -10.08 -1.98 -0.99
CA ALA A 70 -10.99 -1.75 -2.11
C ALA A 70 -10.37 -0.89 -3.24
N SER A 71 -9.20 -0.31 -3.01
CA SER A 71 -8.44 0.39 -4.06
C SER A 71 -7.03 -0.21 -4.17
N ARG A 72 -6.62 -0.62 -5.38
CA ARG A 72 -5.25 -1.09 -5.63
C ARG A 72 -4.17 -0.05 -5.27
N PHE A 73 -4.52 1.23 -5.31
CA PHE A 73 -3.62 2.32 -4.93
C PHE A 73 -3.32 2.39 -3.42
N ASN A 74 -3.97 1.56 -2.61
CA ASN A 74 -3.68 1.39 -1.20
C ASN A 74 -2.73 0.20 -0.92
N LYS A 75 -2.41 -0.60 -1.96
CA LYS A 75 -1.49 -1.73 -1.83
C LYS A 75 -0.10 -1.26 -1.42
N LEU A 76 0.48 -1.95 -0.47
CA LEU A 76 1.79 -1.65 0.10
C LEU A 76 2.77 -2.78 -0.18
N VAL A 77 4.03 -2.41 -0.36
CA VAL A 77 5.19 -3.31 -0.21
C VAL A 77 5.96 -2.89 1.02
N VAL A 78 6.24 -3.87 1.88
CA VAL A 78 6.93 -3.66 3.15
C VAL A 78 8.22 -4.48 3.14
N VAL A 79 9.33 -3.82 3.44
CA VAL A 79 10.65 -4.44 3.50
C VAL A 79 11.32 -4.12 4.83
N ARG A 80 12.23 -4.98 5.25
CA ARG A 80 13.08 -4.75 6.43
C ARG A 80 14.53 -4.82 6.00
N VAL A 81 15.27 -3.76 6.28
CA VAL A 81 16.70 -3.66 5.95
C VAL A 81 17.50 -3.80 7.24
N GLY A 82 18.17 -4.96 7.41
CA GLY A 82 18.87 -5.26 8.65
C GLY A 82 17.95 -5.67 9.81
N ALA A 83 18.43 -5.56 11.06
CA ALA A 83 17.81 -6.22 12.22
C ALA A 83 16.99 -5.31 13.15
N GLY A 84 17.01 -3.98 12.97
CA GLY A 84 16.30 -3.03 13.84
C GLY A 84 14.80 -2.96 13.57
N ASP A 85 14.00 -2.59 14.56
CA ASP A 85 12.55 -2.41 14.40
C ASP A 85 12.22 -1.16 13.57
N ASP A 86 13.07 -0.15 13.61
CA ASP A 86 13.06 1.07 12.81
C ASP A 86 13.61 0.89 11.39
N ALA A 87 14.08 -0.32 11.08
CA ALA A 87 14.56 -0.71 9.75
C ALA A 87 13.45 -1.23 8.82
N VAL A 88 12.17 -1.08 9.19
CA VAL A 88 11.01 -1.47 8.38
C VAL A 88 10.51 -0.27 7.59
N PHE A 89 10.40 -0.45 6.28
CA PHE A 89 9.95 0.58 5.34
C PHE A 89 8.72 0.10 4.57
N ALA A 90 7.72 0.96 4.45
CA ALA A 90 6.57 0.73 3.61
C ALA A 90 6.50 1.76 2.49
N ASN A 91 6.28 1.28 1.28
CA ASN A 91 6.04 2.10 0.10
C ASN A 91 4.75 1.64 -0.59
N THR A 92 4.17 2.51 -1.41
CA THR A 92 3.14 2.03 -2.33
C THR A 92 3.69 0.91 -3.21
N ALA A 93 2.85 -0.08 -3.51
CA ALA A 93 3.19 -1.09 -4.50
C ALA A 93 3.06 -0.58 -5.95
N ILE A 94 2.58 0.64 -6.18
CA ILE A 94 2.29 1.16 -7.51
C ILE A 94 3.48 1.94 -8.05
N CYS A 95 4.14 1.40 -9.07
CA CYS A 95 5.28 2.04 -9.75
C CYS A 95 4.85 3.39 -10.35
N THR A 96 5.68 4.42 -10.12
CA THR A 96 5.42 5.78 -10.60
C THR A 96 5.64 5.93 -12.10
N HIS A 97 6.26 4.96 -12.78
CA HIS A 97 6.43 4.96 -14.23
C HIS A 97 5.10 4.67 -14.95
N ASP A 98 4.56 3.46 -14.75
CA ASP A 98 3.43 2.96 -15.58
C ASP A 98 2.43 2.12 -14.77
N GLY A 99 2.50 2.22 -13.45
CA GLY A 99 1.52 1.63 -12.54
C GLY A 99 1.62 0.12 -12.33
N CYS A 100 2.71 -0.53 -12.75
CA CYS A 100 2.97 -1.92 -12.40
C CYS A 100 3.19 -2.09 -10.90
N ASP A 101 2.92 -3.29 -10.39
CA ASP A 101 3.21 -3.60 -8.99
C ASP A 101 4.73 -3.78 -8.78
N VAL A 102 5.28 -3.01 -7.85
CA VAL A 102 6.69 -3.13 -7.42
C VAL A 102 6.78 -4.30 -6.46
N THR A 103 7.25 -5.44 -6.94
CA THR A 103 7.24 -6.71 -6.18
C THR A 103 8.61 -7.27 -5.88
N ASP A 104 9.65 -6.77 -6.54
CA ASP A 104 10.97 -7.35 -6.46
C ASP A 104 11.86 -6.62 -5.45
N TRP A 105 12.69 -7.39 -4.78
CA TRP A 105 13.70 -6.92 -3.85
C TRP A 105 15.08 -7.38 -4.31
N LEU A 106 15.98 -6.43 -4.51
CA LEU A 106 17.37 -6.70 -4.81
C LEU A 106 18.18 -6.59 -3.51
N GLY A 107 18.33 -7.72 -2.83
CA GLY A 107 18.89 -7.79 -1.49
C GLY A 107 20.30 -7.23 -1.37
N ASP A 108 21.16 -7.50 -2.35
CA ASP A 108 22.54 -6.98 -2.38
C ASP A 108 22.62 -5.46 -2.54
N GLU A 109 21.62 -4.87 -3.18
CA GLU A 109 21.52 -3.42 -3.39
C GLU A 109 20.63 -2.74 -2.34
N HIS A 110 19.84 -3.50 -1.58
CA HIS A 110 18.78 -3.03 -0.65
C HIS A 110 17.78 -2.07 -1.31
N VAL A 111 17.33 -2.41 -2.52
CA VAL A 111 16.38 -1.59 -3.28
C VAL A 111 15.16 -2.41 -3.72
N LEU A 112 14.01 -1.71 -3.81
CA LEU A 112 12.82 -2.22 -4.48
C LEU A 112 12.99 -2.10 -6.00
N SER A 113 12.52 -3.08 -6.76
CA SER A 113 12.56 -3.08 -8.21
C SER A 113 11.18 -3.35 -8.80
N CYS A 114 10.85 -2.61 -9.86
CA CYS A 114 9.65 -2.85 -10.65
C CYS A 114 9.96 -3.85 -11.77
N PRO A 115 9.26 -4.98 -11.87
CA PRO A 115 9.56 -6.02 -12.86
C PRO A 115 9.21 -5.61 -14.30
N CYS A 116 8.37 -4.59 -14.52
CA CYS A 116 7.96 -4.18 -15.85
C CYS A 116 9.08 -3.51 -16.66
N HIS A 117 9.71 -2.48 -16.08
CA HIS A 117 10.74 -1.68 -16.78
C HIS A 117 11.97 -1.43 -15.91
N TYR A 118 12.11 -2.18 -14.82
CA TYR A 118 13.30 -2.23 -13.96
C TYR A 118 13.65 -0.91 -13.26
N SER A 119 12.68 -0.03 -13.02
CA SER A 119 12.88 1.11 -12.12
C SER A 119 13.24 0.60 -10.73
N LYS A 120 14.30 1.17 -10.14
CA LYS A 120 14.78 0.84 -8.80
C LYS A 120 14.54 2.00 -7.86
N PHE A 121 14.14 1.68 -6.63
CA PHE A 121 13.78 2.66 -5.60
C PHE A 121 14.45 2.31 -4.28
N ASP A 122 15.03 3.33 -3.61
CA ASP A 122 15.60 3.17 -2.27
C ASP A 122 14.53 3.42 -1.19
N PRO A 123 14.04 2.39 -0.49
CA PRO A 123 13.02 2.58 0.54
C PRO A 123 13.54 3.35 1.75
N LYS A 124 14.85 3.32 2.03
CA LYS A 124 15.48 4.02 3.17
C LYS A 124 15.55 5.52 2.93
N ASP A 125 15.54 5.94 1.66
CA ASP A 125 15.61 7.34 1.25
C ASP A 125 14.29 7.78 0.57
N GLY A 126 13.18 7.56 1.26
CA GLY A 126 11.86 8.03 0.83
C GLY A 126 11.38 7.48 -0.52
N GLY A 127 11.89 6.33 -0.95
CA GLY A 127 11.54 5.75 -2.25
C GLY A 127 12.25 6.44 -3.42
N ARG A 128 13.37 7.11 -3.20
CA ARG A 128 14.15 7.81 -4.25
C ARG A 128 14.47 6.87 -5.40
N VAL A 129 14.30 7.35 -6.63
CA VAL A 129 14.68 6.62 -7.85
C VAL A 129 16.21 6.48 -7.90
N ILE A 130 16.68 5.24 -7.99
CA ILE A 130 18.10 4.91 -8.18
C ILE A 130 18.43 4.80 -9.68
N SER A 131 17.54 4.15 -10.43
CA SER A 131 17.68 3.97 -11.87
C SER A 131 16.34 3.60 -12.52
N GLY A 132 16.30 3.60 -13.83
CA GLY A 132 15.14 3.24 -14.61
C GLY A 132 14.26 4.43 -14.99
N PRO A 133 13.14 4.17 -15.69
CA PRO A 133 12.32 5.20 -16.31
C PRO A 133 11.33 5.91 -15.35
N ALA A 134 11.23 5.49 -14.10
CA ALA A 134 10.30 6.13 -13.15
C ALA A 134 10.60 7.63 -13.01
N PRO A 135 9.61 8.53 -13.20
CA PRO A 135 9.84 9.97 -13.23
C PRO A 135 9.97 10.62 -11.85
N ARG A 136 9.60 9.91 -10.79
CA ARG A 136 9.62 10.43 -9.41
C ARG A 136 9.73 9.30 -8.38
N ALA A 137 10.03 9.67 -7.14
CA ALA A 137 10.14 8.74 -6.04
C ALA A 137 8.88 7.88 -5.87
N LEU A 138 9.07 6.65 -5.39
CA LEU A 138 7.99 5.77 -4.98
C LEU A 138 7.44 6.26 -3.64
N PRO A 139 6.19 6.72 -3.55
CA PRO A 139 5.63 7.23 -2.31
C PRO A 139 5.82 6.29 -1.13
N SER A 140 6.36 6.81 -0.04
CA SER A 140 6.53 6.08 1.22
C SER A 140 5.32 6.29 2.12
N LEU A 141 4.97 5.28 2.89
CA LEU A 141 4.00 5.35 3.98
C LEU A 141 4.78 5.28 5.30
N PRO A 142 5.01 6.41 5.98
CA PRO A 142 5.78 6.43 7.22
C PRO A 142 5.14 5.57 8.30
N LEU A 143 5.95 4.70 8.92
CA LEU A 143 5.52 3.79 9.96
C LEU A 143 6.11 4.19 11.33
N THR A 144 5.47 3.72 12.38
CA THR A 144 6.00 3.66 13.74
C THR A 144 5.69 2.29 14.34
N VAL A 145 6.41 1.91 15.38
CA VAL A 145 6.11 0.71 16.16
C VAL A 145 5.39 1.13 17.43
N THR A 146 4.17 0.66 17.60
CA THR A 146 3.36 0.93 18.80
C THR A 146 2.82 -0.39 19.34
N ASN A 147 3.09 -0.67 20.61
CA ASN A 147 2.74 -1.96 21.24
C ASN A 147 3.22 -3.18 20.43
N GLY A 148 4.43 -3.09 19.86
CA GLY A 148 5.04 -4.14 19.05
C GLY A 148 4.46 -4.29 17.64
N ARG A 149 3.53 -3.44 17.21
CA ARG A 149 2.85 -3.54 15.91
C ARG A 149 3.29 -2.42 14.98
N LEU A 150 3.29 -2.71 13.68
CA LEU A 150 3.51 -1.71 12.63
C LEU A 150 2.26 -0.84 12.47
N VAL A 151 2.41 0.45 12.70
CA VAL A 151 1.33 1.44 12.68
C VAL A 151 1.68 2.55 11.69
N VAL A 152 0.71 3.00 10.92
CA VAL A 152 0.86 4.16 10.04
C VAL A 152 1.04 5.41 10.90
N ALA A 153 2.18 6.09 10.73
CA ALA A 153 2.52 7.30 11.49
C ALA A 153 2.02 8.58 10.81
N ARG A 154 2.06 8.61 9.47
CA ARG A 154 1.67 9.77 8.65
C ARG A 154 1.10 9.29 7.31
N PRO A 155 0.35 10.15 6.59
CA PRO A 155 -0.08 9.84 5.23
C PRO A 155 1.10 9.56 4.29
N PHE A 156 0.81 9.02 3.10
CA PHE A 156 1.81 8.89 2.04
C PHE A 156 2.55 10.21 1.81
N THR A 157 3.86 10.10 1.58
CA THR A 157 4.76 11.26 1.38
C THR A 157 4.44 12.06 0.12
N SER A 158 3.77 11.45 -0.85
CA SER A 158 3.32 12.09 -2.08
C SER A 158 2.15 11.32 -2.70
N ARG A 159 1.62 11.84 -3.81
CA ARG A 159 0.52 11.20 -4.55
C ARG A 159 0.93 9.80 -5.04
N VAL A 160 0.09 8.81 -4.73
CA VAL A 160 0.22 7.44 -5.23
C VAL A 160 -0.32 7.37 -6.66
N GLY A 161 0.36 6.62 -7.51
CA GLY A 161 -0.01 6.41 -8.89
C GLY A 161 1.08 6.84 -9.87
N PHE A 162 0.75 6.82 -11.15
CA PHE A 162 1.66 7.13 -12.26
C PHE A 162 1.12 8.31 -13.07
N GLU A 163 1.99 8.92 -13.87
CA GLU A 163 1.59 9.98 -14.78
C GLU A 163 0.91 9.34 -16.00
N SER A 164 -0.31 9.78 -16.32
CA SER A 164 -0.92 9.46 -17.61
C SER A 164 -0.13 10.19 -18.71
N GLN A 165 0.39 9.43 -19.67
CA GLN A 165 0.95 10.02 -20.90
C GLN A 165 -0.17 10.46 -21.84
#